data_3154c2b39186e6b994f1ddee258d07e9
#
_entry.id   3154c2b39186e6b994f1ddee258d07e9
#
_cell.length_a   1.000
_cell.length_b   1.000
_cell.length_c   1.000
_cell.angle_alpha   90.00
_cell.angle_beta   90.00
_cell.angle_gamma   90.00
#
_symmetry.space_group_name_H-M   'P 1'
#
loop_
_entity.id
_entity.type
_entity.pdbx_description
1 polymer ?
#
loop_
_entity_poly.entity_id
_entity_poly.type
_entity_poly.pdbx_seq_one_letter_code
_entity_poly.pdbx_strand_id
1 'polypeptide(L)'
;NLGLKLAGGEYVQFVDSDDYIDPDFTQHLVEAAETHHADLVIAPYKMVIPAGATKPEQVLEKLEDNLGVMSVARPPEVREYGFLPAGVYDKDTFALRLMDKPASYFYSVLWNKLYRRILLTGNDIQFTSELKWAEDLVFNMQYIQYAETFVSIDKAGYYYFQNPQSI
;
A
#
# COMPACT_ATOMS: atom_id res chain seq x y z
N ASN A 1 1.96 -10.83 13.43
CA ASN A 1 1.63 -10.59 14.86
C ASN A 1 2.87 -10.43 15.75
N LEU A 2 4.01 -11.15 15.48
CA LEU A 2 5.21 -11.01 16.31
C LEU A 2 5.77 -9.58 16.23
N GLY A 3 5.88 -9.01 15.04
CA GLY A 3 6.34 -7.63 14.84
C GLY A 3 5.47 -6.62 15.59
N LEU A 4 4.15 -6.77 15.56
CA LEU A 4 3.22 -5.90 16.30
C LEU A 4 3.45 -5.96 17.82
N LYS A 5 3.73 -7.15 18.37
CA LYS A 5 4.02 -7.32 19.80
C LYS A 5 5.35 -6.69 20.22
N LEU A 6 6.33 -6.66 19.31
CA LEU A 6 7.65 -6.10 19.57
C LEU A 6 7.75 -4.59 19.25
N ALA A 7 6.80 -4.05 18.48
CA ALA A 7 6.78 -2.64 18.12
C ALA A 7 6.64 -1.76 19.37
N GLY A 8 7.59 -0.83 19.57
CA GLY A 8 7.61 0.09 20.73
C GLY A 8 7.39 1.56 20.35
N GLY A 9 7.32 1.87 19.06
CA GLY A 9 7.10 3.25 18.57
C GLY A 9 5.67 3.74 18.78
N GLU A 10 5.43 5.01 18.56
CA GLU A 10 4.09 5.61 18.60
C GLU A 10 3.24 5.15 17.41
N TYR A 11 3.90 4.96 16.28
CA TYR A 11 3.28 4.51 15.02
C TYR A 11 3.87 3.18 14.57
N VAL A 12 3.12 2.47 13.73
CA VAL A 12 3.52 1.24 13.04
C VAL A 12 3.41 1.45 11.54
N GLN A 13 4.48 1.12 10.82
CA GLN A 13 4.51 1.04 9.36
C GLN A 13 4.88 -0.39 8.96
N PHE A 14 4.16 -0.94 7.98
CA PHE A 14 4.51 -2.23 7.37
C PHE A 14 5.32 -1.99 6.11
N VAL A 15 6.33 -2.80 5.90
CA VAL A 15 7.16 -2.79 4.68
C VAL A 15 7.43 -4.22 4.29
N ASP A 16 7.10 -4.59 3.06
CA ASP A 16 7.36 -5.92 2.55
C ASP A 16 8.85 -6.08 2.19
N SER A 17 9.39 -7.27 2.38
CA SER A 17 10.84 -7.51 2.28
C SER A 17 11.40 -7.44 0.86
N ASP A 18 10.55 -7.51 -0.15
CA ASP A 18 10.86 -7.41 -1.58
C ASP A 18 10.58 -6.01 -2.18
N ASP A 19 10.11 -5.09 -1.34
CA ASP A 19 9.79 -3.72 -1.71
C ASP A 19 10.85 -2.73 -1.17
N TYR A 20 10.72 -1.46 -1.54
CA TYR A 20 11.55 -0.39 -1.01
C TYR A 20 10.76 0.92 -0.85
N ILE A 21 11.29 1.81 0.00
CA ILE A 21 10.70 3.12 0.28
C ILE A 21 11.73 4.22 0.03
N ASP A 22 11.24 5.42 -0.32
CA ASP A 22 12.09 6.61 -0.36
C ASP A 22 12.64 6.91 1.05
N PRO A 23 13.88 7.40 1.19
CA PRO A 23 14.52 7.63 2.50
C PRO A 23 13.74 8.56 3.42
N ASP A 24 12.96 9.47 2.87
CA ASP A 24 12.14 10.46 3.60
C ASP A 24 10.66 10.06 3.71
N PHE A 25 10.26 8.91 3.16
CA PHE A 25 8.85 8.51 3.11
C PHE A 25 8.23 8.35 4.50
N THR A 26 8.91 7.61 5.39
CA THR A 26 8.43 7.44 6.77
C THR A 26 8.30 8.77 7.50
N GLN A 27 9.26 9.68 7.29
CA GLN A 27 9.21 11.03 7.88
C GLN A 27 7.95 11.79 7.44
N HIS A 28 7.60 11.78 6.14
CA HIS A 28 6.40 12.45 5.65
C HIS A 28 5.11 11.88 6.24
N LEU A 29 5.04 10.55 6.41
CA LEU A 29 3.89 9.91 7.06
C LEU A 29 3.77 10.35 8.52
N VAL A 30 4.88 10.37 9.27
CA VAL A 30 4.91 10.77 10.68
C VAL A 30 4.57 12.25 10.83
N GLU A 31 5.16 13.14 10.03
CA GLU A 31 4.85 14.59 10.04
C GLU A 31 3.35 14.85 9.80
N ALA A 32 2.75 14.14 8.86
CA ALA A 32 1.31 14.23 8.60
C ALA A 32 0.48 13.72 9.79
N ALA A 33 0.89 12.59 10.39
CA ALA A 33 0.22 12.03 11.56
C ALA A 33 0.27 12.99 12.77
N GLU A 34 1.43 13.59 13.04
CA GLU A 34 1.62 14.52 14.16
C GLU A 34 0.89 15.83 13.94
N THR A 35 1.00 16.40 12.73
CA THR A 35 0.37 17.68 12.39
C THR A 35 -1.14 17.67 12.55
N HIS A 36 -1.76 16.55 12.21
CA HIS A 36 -3.22 16.42 12.20
C HIS A 36 -3.76 15.50 13.30
N HIS A 37 -2.90 15.02 14.19
CA HIS A 37 -3.25 14.02 15.21
C HIS A 37 -3.95 12.80 14.62
N ALA A 38 -3.48 12.38 13.43
CA ALA A 38 -4.13 11.31 12.67
C ALA A 38 -3.99 9.95 13.35
N ASP A 39 -5.04 9.16 13.27
CA ASP A 39 -5.02 7.76 13.66
C ASP A 39 -4.47 6.89 12.53
N LEU A 40 -4.78 7.25 11.28
CA LEU A 40 -4.28 6.60 10.07
C LEU A 40 -3.80 7.63 9.06
N VAL A 41 -2.58 7.45 8.55
CA VAL A 41 -2.12 8.14 7.34
C VAL A 41 -2.06 7.16 6.20
N ILE A 42 -2.54 7.56 5.03
CA ILE A 42 -2.50 6.79 3.79
C ILE A 42 -1.80 7.60 2.69
N ALA A 43 -0.95 6.94 1.92
CA ALA A 43 -0.21 7.54 0.83
C ALA A 43 -0.47 6.84 -0.51
N PRO A 44 -0.34 7.53 -1.65
CA PRO A 44 -0.20 6.88 -2.94
C PRO A 44 1.10 6.06 -2.97
N TYR A 45 1.18 5.12 -3.90
CA TYR A 45 2.35 4.27 -4.08
C TYR A 45 2.73 4.13 -5.55
N LYS A 46 3.95 3.69 -5.80
CA LYS A 46 4.48 3.40 -7.13
C LYS A 46 4.56 1.89 -7.33
N MET A 47 3.93 1.41 -8.39
CA MET A 47 4.08 0.02 -8.82
C MET A 47 5.23 -0.05 -9.81
N VAL A 48 6.23 -0.88 -9.52
CA VAL A 48 7.38 -1.16 -10.38
C VAL A 48 7.13 -2.46 -11.12
N ILE A 49 6.96 -2.37 -12.44
CA ILE A 49 6.74 -3.50 -13.34
C ILE A 49 8.08 -3.83 -14.00
N PRO A 50 8.68 -5.01 -13.75
CA PRO A 50 9.95 -5.39 -14.33
C PRO A 50 9.91 -5.42 -15.86
N ALA A 51 11.03 -5.11 -16.50
CA ALA A 51 11.20 -5.27 -17.93
C ALA A 51 10.94 -6.73 -18.34
N GLY A 52 10.08 -6.95 -19.31
CA GLY A 52 9.74 -8.30 -19.80
C GLY A 52 8.50 -8.95 -19.17
N ALA A 53 7.84 -8.31 -18.20
CA ALA A 53 6.56 -8.76 -17.66
C ALA A 53 5.38 -8.41 -18.61
N THR A 54 5.55 -8.66 -19.90
CA THR A 54 4.46 -8.53 -20.89
C THR A 54 3.53 -9.73 -20.76
N LYS A 55 2.20 -9.49 -20.66
CA LYS A 55 1.19 -10.56 -20.66
C LYS A 55 1.39 -11.47 -21.87
N PRO A 56 1.18 -12.80 -21.73
CA PRO A 56 1.36 -13.77 -22.81
C PRO A 56 0.61 -13.41 -24.11
N GLU A 57 -0.52 -12.73 -23.99
CA GLU A 57 -1.36 -12.29 -25.13
C GLU A 57 -0.66 -11.26 -26.03
N GLN A 58 0.27 -10.46 -25.51
CA GLN A 58 1.03 -9.48 -26.30
C GLN A 58 2.29 -10.07 -26.93
N VAL A 59 2.69 -11.29 -26.53
CA VAL A 59 3.84 -12.00 -27.11
C VAL A 59 3.46 -12.67 -28.41
N LEU A 60 2.22 -13.12 -28.56
CA LEU A 60 1.73 -13.79 -29.76
C LEU A 60 1.62 -12.86 -30.96
N GLU A 61 1.27 -11.59 -30.74
CA GLU A 61 1.16 -10.58 -31.82
C GLU A 61 2.51 -10.17 -32.41
N LYS A 62 3.63 -10.46 -31.72
CA LYS A 62 5.01 -10.12 -32.13
C LYS A 62 5.83 -11.27 -32.71
N LEU A 63 5.30 -12.48 -32.75
CA LEU A 63 5.98 -13.64 -33.33
C LEU A 63 5.81 -13.72 -34.88
N GLU A 64 4.94 -12.91 -35.46
CA GLU A 64 4.74 -12.87 -36.91
C GLU A 64 5.71 -11.96 -37.67
N ASP A 65 6.41 -11.04 -36.99
CA ASP A 65 7.45 -10.18 -37.58
C ASP A 65 8.86 -10.67 -37.24
N ASN A 66 9.22 -11.83 -37.73
CA ASN A 66 10.59 -12.36 -37.64
C ASN A 66 11.55 -11.62 -38.54
N LEU A 67 12.22 -10.61 -37.99
CA LEU A 67 13.53 -10.15 -38.49
C LEU A 67 14.31 -9.55 -37.32
N GLY A 68 15.24 -10.34 -36.78
CA GLY A 68 16.47 -9.97 -36.09
C GLY A 68 16.51 -8.70 -35.23
N VAL A 69 15.56 -8.50 -34.32
CA VAL A 69 15.64 -7.39 -33.37
C VAL A 69 16.28 -7.92 -32.09
N MET A 70 17.52 -7.51 -31.83
CA MET A 70 18.12 -7.61 -30.49
C MET A 70 17.10 -7.06 -29.48
N SER A 71 16.70 -7.89 -28.54
CA SER A 71 15.84 -7.49 -27.41
C SER A 71 16.56 -6.38 -26.64
N VAL A 72 16.23 -5.13 -26.93
CA VAL A 72 16.63 -4.01 -26.08
C VAL A 72 15.82 -4.16 -24.81
N ALA A 73 16.50 -4.48 -23.71
CA ALA A 73 15.89 -4.54 -22.39
C ALA A 73 15.18 -3.19 -22.13
N ARG A 74 13.86 -3.20 -22.10
CA ARG A 74 13.11 -2.00 -21.74
C ARG A 74 13.36 -1.69 -20.27
N PRO A 75 13.49 -0.43 -19.89
CA PRO A 75 13.56 -0.07 -18.47
C PRO A 75 12.27 -0.53 -17.77
N PRO A 76 12.31 -0.79 -16.45
CA PRO A 76 11.11 -1.09 -15.67
C PRO A 76 10.11 0.06 -15.81
N GLU A 77 8.85 -0.29 -15.93
CA GLU A 77 7.76 0.70 -15.95
C GLU A 77 7.36 1.01 -14.51
N VAL A 78 7.27 2.31 -14.19
CA VAL A 78 6.82 2.77 -12.87
C VAL A 78 5.48 3.50 -13.05
N ARG A 79 4.44 3.04 -12.34
CA ARG A 79 3.11 3.66 -12.34
C ARG A 79 2.73 4.06 -10.93
N GLU A 80 2.23 5.28 -10.78
CA GLU A 80 1.72 5.77 -9.51
C GLU A 80 0.22 5.44 -9.35
N TYR A 81 -0.15 5.01 -8.13
CA TYR A 81 -1.51 4.68 -7.76
C TYR A 81 -1.90 5.39 -6.47
N GLY A 82 -3.01 6.13 -6.52
CA GLY A 82 -3.64 6.78 -5.39
C GLY A 82 -5.04 7.25 -5.79
N PHE A 83 -6.02 7.06 -4.93
CA PHE A 83 -7.42 7.40 -5.24
C PHE A 83 -8.01 8.42 -4.27
N LEU A 84 -7.43 8.53 -3.08
CA LEU A 84 -7.88 9.46 -2.06
C LEU A 84 -7.12 10.77 -2.23
N PRO A 85 -7.78 11.90 -2.52
CA PRO A 85 -7.11 13.20 -2.57
C PRO A 85 -6.41 13.53 -1.25
N ALA A 86 -5.32 14.31 -1.31
CA ALA A 86 -4.65 14.77 -0.10
C ALA A 86 -5.59 15.61 0.77
N GLY A 87 -5.59 15.34 2.06
CA GLY A 87 -6.47 16.04 3.00
C GLY A 87 -6.68 15.29 4.31
N VAL A 88 -7.44 15.92 5.19
CA VAL A 88 -7.87 15.35 6.48
C VAL A 88 -9.32 14.92 6.36
N TYR A 89 -9.61 13.73 6.83
CA TYR A 89 -10.94 13.11 6.75
C TYR A 89 -11.35 12.65 8.15
N ASP A 90 -12.59 12.90 8.51
CA ASP A 90 -13.25 12.21 9.60
C ASP A 90 -13.65 10.79 9.16
N LYS A 91 -14.09 9.99 10.11
CA LYS A 91 -14.47 8.59 9.89
C LYS A 91 -15.56 8.43 8.84
N ASP A 92 -16.60 9.25 8.90
CA ASP A 92 -17.75 9.15 8.01
C ASP A 92 -17.36 9.49 6.58
N THR A 93 -16.62 10.58 6.40
CA THR A 93 -16.12 11.01 5.09
C THR A 93 -15.13 10.00 4.51
N PHE A 94 -14.23 9.45 5.34
CA PHE A 94 -13.30 8.40 4.90
C PHE A 94 -14.04 7.12 4.50
N ALA A 95 -15.05 6.69 5.28
CA ALA A 95 -15.87 5.53 4.97
C ALA A 95 -16.62 5.69 3.63
N LEU A 96 -17.16 6.88 3.35
CA LEU A 96 -17.80 7.17 2.05
C LEU A 96 -16.80 7.04 0.90
N ARG A 97 -15.58 7.57 1.05
CA ARG A 97 -14.51 7.44 0.04
C ARG A 97 -14.07 5.99 -0.16
N LEU A 98 -13.99 5.23 0.90
CA LEU A 98 -13.69 3.80 0.84
C LEU A 98 -14.77 3.04 0.06
N MET A 99 -16.05 3.42 0.21
CA MET A 99 -17.16 2.79 -0.52
C MET A 99 -17.14 3.06 -2.03
N ASP A 100 -16.49 4.13 -2.50
CA ASP A 100 -16.31 4.37 -3.93
C ASP A 100 -15.49 3.25 -4.61
N LYS A 101 -14.54 2.66 -3.88
CA LYS A 101 -13.68 1.55 -4.36
C LYS A 101 -13.33 0.58 -3.20
N PRO A 102 -14.32 -0.11 -2.62
CA PRO A 102 -14.14 -0.82 -1.34
C PRO A 102 -13.14 -1.98 -1.40
N ALA A 103 -13.01 -2.62 -2.55
CA ALA A 103 -12.07 -3.72 -2.77
C ALA A 103 -10.82 -3.29 -3.53
N SER A 104 -10.49 -1.99 -3.56
CA SER A 104 -9.28 -1.55 -4.26
C SER A 104 -8.04 -1.96 -3.49
N TYR A 105 -7.01 -2.34 -4.24
CA TYR A 105 -5.70 -2.66 -3.69
C TYR A 105 -5.12 -1.52 -2.84
N PHE A 106 -5.38 -0.26 -3.24
CA PHE A 106 -4.96 0.94 -2.50
C PHE A 106 -5.46 0.99 -1.06
N TYR A 107 -6.73 0.62 -0.81
CA TYR A 107 -7.28 0.59 0.55
C TYR A 107 -6.98 -0.70 1.31
N SER A 108 -6.81 -1.83 0.61
CA SER A 108 -6.64 -3.12 1.24
C SER A 108 -5.22 -3.38 1.75
N VAL A 109 -4.18 -2.91 1.07
CA VAL A 109 -2.79 -3.17 1.47
C VAL A 109 -2.39 -2.42 2.75
N LEU A 110 -1.38 -2.92 3.45
CA LEU A 110 -0.91 -2.33 4.72
C LEU A 110 0.23 -1.34 4.52
N TRP A 111 1.11 -1.61 3.59
CA TRP A 111 2.41 -0.98 3.47
C TRP A 111 2.38 0.48 2.95
N ASN A 112 1.26 0.96 2.41
CA ASN A 112 1.08 2.37 2.04
C ASN A 112 0.48 3.22 3.18
N LYS A 113 0.49 2.71 4.41
CA LYS A 113 -0.16 3.33 5.57
C LYS A 113 0.77 3.42 6.78
N LEU A 114 0.46 4.41 7.63
CA LEU A 114 1.02 4.55 8.97
C LEU A 114 -0.12 4.48 9.98
N TYR A 115 0.01 3.62 10.98
CA TYR A 115 -1.01 3.32 11.98
C TYR A 115 -0.59 3.84 13.35
N ARG A 116 -1.47 4.52 14.06
CA ARG A 116 -1.26 4.89 15.47
C ARG A 116 -1.30 3.63 16.33
N ARG A 117 -0.15 3.25 16.90
CA ARG A 117 0.04 1.95 17.58
C ARG A 117 -0.92 1.72 18.74
N ILE A 118 -1.27 2.78 19.50
CA ILE A 118 -2.17 2.62 20.66
C ILE A 118 -3.54 2.05 20.28
N LEU A 119 -4.05 2.33 19.06
CA LEU A 119 -5.31 1.74 18.60
C LEU A 119 -5.16 0.25 18.29
N LEU A 120 -4.01 -0.17 17.76
CA LEU A 120 -3.72 -1.58 17.52
C LEU A 120 -3.67 -2.37 18.83
N THR A 121 -2.90 -1.86 19.80
CA THR A 121 -2.69 -2.57 21.07
C THR A 121 -3.89 -2.46 22.02
N GLY A 122 -4.57 -1.33 22.02
CA GLY A 122 -5.72 -1.09 22.90
C GLY A 122 -6.98 -1.89 22.50
N ASN A 123 -7.08 -2.29 21.23
CA ASN A 123 -8.23 -3.03 20.70
C ASN A 123 -7.86 -4.46 20.27
N ASP A 124 -6.67 -4.94 20.62
CA ASP A 124 -6.16 -6.28 20.28
C ASP A 124 -6.29 -6.63 18.79
N ILE A 125 -6.00 -5.65 17.92
CA ILE A 125 -6.07 -5.83 16.47
C ILE A 125 -4.88 -6.68 16.02
N GLN A 126 -5.17 -7.83 15.44
CA GLN A 126 -4.18 -8.82 15.02
C GLN A 126 -4.56 -9.45 13.69
N PHE A 127 -3.55 -9.98 12.97
CA PHE A 127 -3.79 -10.82 11.81
C PHE A 127 -4.37 -12.16 12.26
N THR A 128 -5.45 -12.58 11.60
CA THR A 128 -6.04 -13.90 11.84
C THR A 128 -5.33 -14.96 11.01
N SER A 129 -5.04 -16.10 11.64
CA SER A 129 -4.48 -17.29 10.95
C SER A 129 -5.52 -18.08 10.14
N GLU A 130 -6.79 -17.74 10.29
CA GLU A 130 -7.89 -18.49 9.63
C GLU A 130 -8.08 -18.07 8.16
N LEU A 131 -7.62 -16.87 7.80
CA LEU A 131 -7.71 -16.36 6.43
C LEU A 131 -6.41 -16.63 5.67
N LYS A 132 -6.53 -17.24 4.50
CA LYS A 132 -5.43 -17.42 3.55
C LYS A 132 -5.33 -16.28 2.52
N TRP A 133 -6.37 -15.46 2.44
CA TRP A 133 -6.50 -14.36 1.49
C TRP A 133 -7.22 -13.20 2.17
N ALA A 134 -6.89 -11.96 1.76
CA ALA A 134 -7.50 -10.73 2.26
C ALA A 134 -7.27 -10.45 3.76
N GLU A 135 -6.24 -11.05 4.38
CA GLU A 135 -5.86 -10.77 5.77
C GLU A 135 -5.57 -9.28 5.99
N ASP A 136 -4.93 -8.62 5.03
CA ASP A 136 -4.65 -7.18 5.06
C ASP A 136 -5.93 -6.35 5.06
N LEU A 137 -6.89 -6.71 4.21
CA LEU A 137 -8.17 -6.02 4.15
C LEU A 137 -8.92 -6.14 5.50
N VAL A 138 -8.95 -7.35 6.07
CA VAL A 138 -9.62 -7.57 7.36
C VAL A 138 -8.93 -6.79 8.47
N PHE A 139 -7.60 -6.77 8.50
CA PHE A 139 -6.83 -5.96 9.45
C PHE A 139 -7.18 -4.47 9.32
N ASN A 140 -7.19 -3.93 8.10
CA ASN A 140 -7.58 -2.55 7.85
C ASN A 140 -9.02 -2.26 8.29
N MET A 141 -9.97 -3.17 8.00
CA MET A 141 -11.36 -2.99 8.42
C MET A 141 -11.52 -2.99 9.94
N GLN A 142 -10.79 -3.85 10.66
CA GLN A 142 -10.77 -3.84 12.12
C GLN A 142 -10.20 -2.52 12.65
N TYR A 143 -9.11 -2.02 12.07
CA TYR A 143 -8.48 -0.78 12.50
C TYR A 143 -9.38 0.44 12.29
N ILE A 144 -10.00 0.56 11.11
CA ILE A 144 -10.87 1.68 10.74
C ILE A 144 -12.07 1.82 11.70
N GLN A 145 -12.53 0.73 12.32
CA GLN A 145 -13.61 0.78 13.31
C GLN A 145 -13.27 1.64 14.54
N TYR A 146 -12.00 1.76 14.89
CA TYR A 146 -11.52 2.48 16.08
C TYR A 146 -10.82 3.81 15.75
N ALA A 147 -10.46 4.02 14.50
CA ALA A 147 -9.84 5.26 14.04
C ALA A 147 -10.92 6.34 13.79
N GLU A 148 -10.62 7.59 14.12
CA GLU A 148 -11.51 8.74 13.94
C GLU A 148 -10.94 9.77 12.97
N THR A 149 -9.60 9.91 12.91
CA THR A 149 -8.92 10.90 12.06
C THR A 149 -8.02 10.22 11.03
N PHE A 150 -8.32 10.46 9.76
CA PHE A 150 -7.59 9.90 8.62
C PHE A 150 -6.92 11.03 7.83
N VAL A 151 -5.70 10.82 7.42
CA VAL A 151 -4.97 11.77 6.58
C VAL A 151 -4.50 11.08 5.31
N SER A 152 -4.76 11.69 4.17
CA SER A 152 -4.15 11.31 2.90
C SER A 152 -3.09 12.31 2.53
N ILE A 153 -1.90 11.85 2.16
CA ILE A 153 -0.84 12.67 1.59
C ILE A 153 -0.75 12.45 0.08
N ASP A 154 -0.13 13.38 -0.64
CA ASP A 154 0.04 13.32 -2.09
C ASP A 154 1.41 12.75 -2.53
N LYS A 155 2.29 12.42 -1.58
CA LYS A 155 3.64 11.93 -1.85
C LYS A 155 3.68 10.40 -1.92
N ALA A 156 3.90 9.87 -3.12
CA ALA A 156 4.14 8.43 -3.34
C ALA A 156 5.62 8.10 -3.06
N GLY A 157 5.89 7.50 -1.92
CA GLY A 157 7.25 7.12 -1.52
C GLY A 157 7.44 5.62 -1.28
N TYR A 158 6.43 4.80 -1.49
CA TYR A 158 6.50 3.34 -1.44
C TYR A 158 6.56 2.78 -2.85
N TYR A 159 7.48 1.83 -3.11
CA TYR A 159 7.68 1.17 -4.38
C TYR A 159 7.35 -0.31 -4.24
N TYR A 160 6.15 -0.66 -4.68
CA TYR A 160 5.67 -2.03 -4.76
C TYR A 160 6.28 -2.70 -6.01
N PHE A 161 7.12 -3.70 -5.79
CA PHE A 161 7.78 -4.43 -6.86
C PHE A 161 6.95 -5.62 -7.31
N GLN A 162 6.33 -5.51 -8.48
CA GLN A 162 5.51 -6.59 -9.03
C GLN A 162 6.40 -7.76 -9.47
N ASN A 163 6.48 -8.78 -8.63
CA ASN A 163 7.19 -10.01 -9.00
C ASN A 163 6.29 -10.85 -9.92
N PRO A 164 6.71 -11.14 -11.18
CA PRO A 164 5.94 -11.98 -12.11
C PRO A 164 5.73 -13.41 -11.61
N GLN A 165 6.48 -13.83 -10.58
CA GLN A 165 6.40 -15.17 -9.97
C GLN A 165 5.63 -15.16 -8.64
N SER A 166 5.18 -14.00 -8.16
CA SER A 166 4.30 -13.91 -7.01
C SER A 166 2.93 -14.46 -7.37
N ILE A 167 2.40 -15.30 -6.49
CA ILE A 167 1.10 -15.98 -6.64
C ILE A 167 -0.04 -14.97 -6.52
#